data_0a9cccb6c6204174a27df7543faf739e
#
_entry.id   0a9cccb6c6204174a27df7543faf739e
#
_cell.length_a   1.000
_cell.length_b   1.000
_cell.length_c   1.000
_cell.angle_alpha   90.00
_cell.angle_beta   90.00
_cell.angle_gamma   90.00
#
_symmetry.space_group_name_H-M   'P 1'
#
loop_
_entity.id
_entity.type
_entity.pdbx_description
1 polymer ?
#
loop_
_entity_poly.entity_id
_entity_poly.type
_entity_poly.pdbx_seq_one_letter_code
_entity_poly.pdbx_strand_id
1 'polypeptide(L)'
;MQRHHCIMVIIYYLDPLAKDINMRQDLKKLFDMVIQTYRAQRGSMVSKSKLSNIKWTPIKCPKQSNGHDCGYYICRYMKEIVTYCEGGTIPIDYFPSCRCQQYSDNQIIEVREDWCFYLISKCL
;
A
#
# COMPACT_ATOMS: atom_id res chain seq x y z
N MET A 1 26.32 -25.24 -5.15
CA MET A 1 25.84 -24.13 -6.00
C MET A 1 24.71 -23.40 -5.27
N GLN A 2 25.03 -22.37 -4.50
CA GLN A 2 24.02 -21.59 -3.79
C GLN A 2 23.26 -20.75 -4.81
N ARG A 3 21.99 -21.06 -5.00
CA ARG A 3 21.08 -20.20 -5.75
C ARG A 3 20.83 -18.94 -4.91
N HIS A 4 21.49 -17.86 -5.25
CA HIS A 4 21.17 -16.55 -4.71
C HIS A 4 19.78 -16.17 -5.20
N HIS A 5 18.77 -16.37 -4.35
CA HIS A 5 17.44 -15.90 -4.62
C HIS A 5 17.49 -14.36 -4.58
N CYS A 6 17.36 -13.76 -5.76
CA CYS A 6 17.21 -12.33 -5.86
C CYS A 6 15.82 -11.98 -5.31
N ILE A 7 15.77 -11.43 -4.10
CA ILE A 7 14.51 -11.00 -3.48
C ILE A 7 14.06 -9.71 -4.17
N MET A 8 13.05 -9.83 -5.01
CA MET A 8 12.37 -8.68 -5.59
C MET A 8 11.44 -8.06 -4.54
N VAL A 9 11.56 -6.76 -4.30
CA VAL A 9 10.62 -6.00 -3.48
C VAL A 9 9.58 -5.37 -4.38
N ILE A 10 8.31 -5.58 -4.08
CA ILE A 10 7.19 -4.96 -4.77
C ILE A 10 6.56 -3.95 -3.81
N ILE A 11 6.43 -2.72 -4.24
CA ILE A 11 5.73 -1.67 -3.51
C ILE A 11 4.43 -1.37 -4.26
N TYR A 12 3.33 -1.62 -3.61
CA TYR A 12 2.01 -1.27 -4.14
C TYR A 12 1.65 0.15 -3.76
N TYR A 13 1.21 0.91 -4.75
CA TYR A 13 0.81 2.31 -4.57
C TYR A 13 -0.68 2.47 -4.78
N LEU A 14 -1.35 2.96 -3.74
CA LEU A 14 -2.78 3.27 -3.72
C LEU A 14 -2.96 4.72 -3.29
N ASP A 15 -3.72 5.48 -4.05
CA ASP A 15 -3.99 6.89 -3.73
C ASP A 15 -5.48 7.21 -3.96
N PRO A 16 -6.22 7.57 -2.91
CA PRO A 16 -7.64 7.93 -3.04
C PRO A 16 -7.90 9.19 -3.87
N LEU A 17 -6.87 10.02 -4.09
CA LEU A 17 -6.93 11.22 -4.93
C LEU A 17 -6.50 10.98 -6.37
N ALA A 18 -6.17 9.74 -6.73
CA ALA A 18 -5.75 9.34 -8.07
C ALA A 18 -4.50 10.06 -8.62
N LYS A 19 -3.61 10.51 -7.73
CA LYS A 19 -2.34 11.09 -8.16
C LYS A 19 -1.41 10.01 -8.71
N ASP A 20 -0.74 10.31 -9.81
CA ASP A 20 0.25 9.41 -10.38
C ASP A 20 1.47 9.32 -9.46
N ILE A 21 1.96 8.10 -9.21
CA ILE A 21 3.20 7.88 -8.46
C ILE A 21 4.41 8.59 -9.09
N ASN A 22 4.39 8.79 -10.40
CA ASN A 22 5.45 9.51 -11.10
C ASN A 22 5.54 11.00 -10.70
N MET A 23 4.48 11.57 -10.16
CA MET A 23 4.48 12.90 -9.57
C MET A 23 5.10 12.94 -8.16
N ARG A 24 5.40 11.78 -7.58
CA ARG A 24 5.94 11.62 -6.22
C ARG A 24 7.34 10.99 -6.25
N GLN A 25 8.20 11.52 -7.13
CA GLN A 25 9.59 11.06 -7.26
C GLN A 25 10.42 11.23 -5.99
N ASP A 26 10.10 12.24 -5.19
CA ASP A 26 10.67 12.48 -3.86
C ASP A 26 10.39 11.28 -2.93
N LEU A 27 9.15 10.85 -2.87
CA LEU A 27 8.71 9.71 -2.06
C LEU A 27 9.34 8.40 -2.54
N LYS A 28 9.36 8.18 -3.86
CA LYS A 28 10.04 7.01 -4.45
C LYS A 28 11.50 6.92 -4.05
N LYS A 29 12.24 8.02 -4.23
CA LYS A 29 13.67 8.08 -3.88
C LYS A 29 13.90 7.80 -2.39
N LEU A 30 13.05 8.35 -1.53
CA LEU A 30 13.15 8.13 -0.09
C LEU A 30 12.98 6.65 0.28
N PHE A 31 11.94 5.99 -0.22
CA PHE A 31 11.70 4.58 0.04
C PHE A 31 12.78 3.68 -0.54
N ASP A 32 13.22 3.97 -1.76
CA ASP A 32 14.31 3.23 -2.40
C ASP A 32 15.59 3.30 -1.56
N MET A 33 15.91 4.49 -1.05
CA MET A 33 17.07 4.70 -0.17
C MET A 33 16.93 3.95 1.15
N VAL A 34 15.77 3.98 1.80
CA VAL A 34 15.52 3.27 3.07
C VAL A 34 15.65 1.77 2.88
N ILE A 35 15.07 1.21 1.83
CA ILE A 35 15.14 -0.23 1.54
C ILE A 35 16.58 -0.65 1.23
N GLN A 36 17.31 0.15 0.47
CA GLN A 36 18.72 -0.10 0.17
C GLN A 36 19.58 -0.09 1.43
N THR A 37 19.39 0.91 2.30
CA THR A 37 20.09 1.02 3.58
C THR A 37 19.80 -0.17 4.49
N TYR A 38 18.55 -0.56 4.60
CA TYR A 38 18.15 -1.73 5.38
C TYR A 38 18.81 -3.03 4.88
N ARG A 39 18.85 -3.22 3.57
CA ARG A 39 19.51 -4.39 2.97
C ARG A 39 21.02 -4.39 3.22
N ALA A 40 21.67 -3.24 3.10
CA ALA A 40 23.09 -3.09 3.37
C ALA A 40 23.44 -3.43 4.83
N GLN A 41 22.63 -2.98 5.79
CA GLN A 41 22.83 -3.26 7.22
C GLN A 41 22.70 -4.74 7.57
N ARG A 42 21.90 -5.50 6.83
CA ARG A 42 21.74 -6.95 7.05
C ARG A 42 22.83 -7.82 6.43
N GLY A 43 23.93 -7.23 5.98
CA GLY A 43 25.09 -7.97 5.45
C GLY A 43 24.82 -8.65 4.11
N SER A 44 23.74 -8.33 3.42
CA SER A 44 23.59 -8.71 2.03
C SER A 44 24.57 -7.90 1.22
N MET A 45 25.74 -8.44 0.94
CA MET A 45 26.72 -7.93 -0.02
C MET A 45 26.09 -7.98 -1.43
N VAL A 46 25.03 -7.25 -1.63
CA VAL A 46 24.40 -7.13 -2.94
C VAL A 46 25.11 -6.04 -3.68
N SER A 47 25.83 -6.39 -4.76
CA SER A 47 26.45 -5.40 -5.64
C SER A 47 25.45 -4.31 -6.04
N LYS A 48 25.91 -3.07 -6.21
CA LYS A 48 25.07 -1.92 -6.61
C LYS A 48 24.17 -2.21 -7.82
N SER A 49 24.58 -3.13 -8.70
CA SER A 49 23.79 -3.57 -9.86
C SER A 49 22.56 -4.45 -9.52
N LYS A 50 22.51 -5.04 -8.32
CA LYS A 50 21.37 -5.86 -7.86
C LYS A 50 20.39 -5.09 -6.98
N LEU A 51 20.64 -3.82 -6.72
CA LEU A 51 19.76 -2.93 -5.94
C LEU A 51 18.54 -2.43 -6.74
N SER A 52 18.49 -2.72 -8.04
CA SER A 52 17.44 -2.25 -8.96
C SER A 52 16.15 -3.06 -8.94
N ASN A 53 15.97 -3.99 -8.01
CA ASN A 53 14.81 -4.88 -8.00
C ASN A 53 13.68 -4.41 -7.06
N ILE A 54 13.46 -3.09 -7.01
CA ILE A 54 12.26 -2.53 -6.38
C ILE A 54 11.29 -2.16 -7.49
N LYS A 55 10.16 -2.85 -7.51
CA LYS A 55 9.09 -2.61 -8.48
C LYS A 55 7.96 -1.84 -7.82
N TRP A 56 7.69 -0.65 -8.31
CA TRP A 56 6.52 0.13 -7.92
C TRP A 56 5.34 -0.22 -8.82
N THR A 57 4.24 -0.64 -8.21
CA THR A 57 3.05 -1.10 -8.92
C THR A 57 1.85 -0.30 -8.46
N PRO A 58 1.32 0.62 -9.28
CA PRO A 58 0.08 1.30 -8.97
C PRO A 58 -1.09 0.32 -9.03
N ILE A 59 -1.96 0.39 -8.02
CA ILE A 59 -3.16 -0.43 -7.93
C ILE A 59 -4.39 0.44 -8.19
N LYS A 60 -5.28 -0.04 -9.04
CA LYS A 60 -6.60 0.57 -9.18
C LYS A 60 -7.38 0.39 -7.90
N CYS A 61 -7.81 1.46 -7.30
CA CYS A 61 -8.56 1.48 -6.06
C CYS A 61 -9.69 2.52 -6.13
N PRO A 62 -10.75 2.39 -5.33
CA PRO A 62 -11.81 3.39 -5.24
C PRO A 62 -11.25 4.77 -4.92
N LYS A 63 -11.80 5.82 -5.54
CA LYS A 63 -11.34 7.20 -5.42
C LYS A 63 -12.31 8.03 -4.62
N GLN A 64 -11.79 8.90 -3.75
CA GLN A 64 -12.63 9.85 -3.02
C GLN A 64 -13.13 10.96 -3.96
N SER A 65 -14.35 11.44 -3.69
CA SER A 65 -14.96 12.55 -4.42
C SER A 65 -14.79 13.89 -3.73
N ASN A 66 -14.27 13.91 -2.51
CA ASN A 66 -14.10 15.11 -1.69
C ASN A 66 -12.65 15.27 -1.19
N GLY A 67 -12.36 16.37 -0.49
CA GLY A 67 -11.01 16.69 -0.02
C GLY A 67 -10.70 16.23 1.40
N HIS A 68 -11.59 15.48 2.08
CA HIS A 68 -11.44 15.19 3.52
C HIS A 68 -11.55 13.72 3.92
N ASP A 69 -11.98 12.83 3.04
CA ASP A 69 -12.18 11.41 3.38
C ASP A 69 -10.94 10.53 3.17
N CYS A 70 -9.77 11.11 2.86
CA CYS A 70 -8.56 10.35 2.54
C CYS A 70 -8.21 9.31 3.62
N GLY A 71 -8.31 9.67 4.90
CA GLY A 71 -8.02 8.79 6.02
C GLY A 71 -8.94 7.57 6.05
N TYR A 72 -10.22 7.76 5.82
CA TYR A 72 -11.20 6.66 5.79
C TYR A 72 -10.97 5.74 4.58
N TYR A 73 -10.63 6.28 3.42
CA TYR A 73 -10.28 5.51 2.23
C TYR A 73 -9.04 4.64 2.47
N ILE A 74 -7.99 5.20 3.08
CA ILE A 74 -6.77 4.46 3.42
C ILE A 74 -7.10 3.32 4.40
N CYS A 75 -7.87 3.60 5.46
CA CYS A 75 -8.29 2.58 6.41
C CYS A 75 -9.11 1.47 5.73
N ARG A 76 -9.98 1.83 4.80
CA ARG A 76 -10.77 0.86 4.03
C ARG A 76 -9.89 -0.01 3.14
N TYR A 77 -8.92 0.57 2.43
CA TYR A 77 -7.95 -0.21 1.65
C TYR A 77 -7.19 -1.21 2.54
N MET A 78 -6.70 -0.75 3.70
CA MET A 78 -5.98 -1.61 4.64
C MET A 78 -6.86 -2.76 5.14
N LYS A 79 -8.12 -2.47 5.50
CA LYS A 79 -9.10 -3.49 5.92
C LYS A 79 -9.31 -4.53 4.83
N GLU A 80 -9.53 -4.13 3.60
CA GLU A 80 -9.73 -5.04 2.47
C GLU A 80 -8.49 -5.87 2.18
N ILE A 81 -7.31 -5.25 2.16
CA ILE A 81 -6.04 -5.95 1.92
C ILE A 81 -5.77 -7.00 3.00
N VAL A 82 -5.92 -6.65 4.28
CA VAL A 82 -5.71 -7.59 5.39
C VAL A 82 -6.71 -8.74 5.36
N THR A 83 -7.96 -8.45 5.00
CA THR A 83 -9.02 -9.48 4.98
C THR A 83 -8.86 -10.47 3.82
N TYR A 84 -8.40 -10.01 2.66
CA TYR A 84 -8.43 -10.81 1.44
C TYR A 84 -7.06 -11.24 0.91
N CYS A 85 -5.97 -10.61 1.36
CA CYS A 85 -4.62 -10.90 0.90
C CYS A 85 -3.82 -11.66 1.96
N GLU A 86 -4.24 -12.88 2.27
CA GLU A 86 -3.45 -13.76 3.14
C GLU A 86 -2.12 -14.17 2.46
N GLY A 87 -1.05 -13.41 2.75
CA GLY A 87 0.33 -13.81 2.43
C GLY A 87 0.73 -13.78 0.96
N GLY A 88 -0.03 -13.11 0.10
CA GLY A 88 0.20 -13.09 -1.33
C GLY A 88 0.53 -11.73 -1.93
N THR A 89 0.77 -11.74 -3.24
CA THR A 89 0.83 -10.54 -4.06
C THR A 89 -0.57 -9.99 -4.30
N ILE A 90 -0.73 -8.66 -4.27
CA ILE A 90 -1.99 -8.01 -4.61
C ILE A 90 -2.13 -7.98 -6.14
N PRO A 91 -3.18 -8.56 -6.75
CA PRO A 91 -3.45 -8.38 -8.17
C PRO A 91 -3.67 -6.91 -8.51
N ILE A 92 -3.29 -6.48 -9.71
CA ILE A 92 -3.44 -5.07 -10.16
C ILE A 92 -4.92 -4.65 -10.17
N ASP A 93 -5.81 -5.59 -10.39
CA ASP A 93 -7.26 -5.45 -10.41
C ASP A 93 -7.94 -6.01 -9.15
N TYR A 94 -7.18 -6.09 -8.05
CA TYR A 94 -7.62 -6.72 -6.80
C TYR A 94 -8.88 -6.11 -6.20
N PHE A 95 -9.07 -4.80 -6.31
CA PHE A 95 -10.29 -4.18 -5.80
C PHE A 95 -11.44 -4.41 -6.80
N PRO A 96 -12.23 -5.49 -6.66
CA PRO A 96 -13.34 -5.76 -7.58
C PRO A 96 -14.42 -4.68 -7.49
N SER A 97 -14.50 -3.99 -6.36
CA SER A 97 -15.28 -2.77 -6.17
C SER A 97 -14.73 -1.57 -6.95
N CYS A 98 -13.59 -1.69 -7.62
CA CYS A 98 -13.12 -0.69 -8.59
C CYS A 98 -14.00 -0.56 -9.83
N ARG A 99 -14.98 -1.42 -9.99
CA ARG A 99 -16.14 -1.12 -10.84
C ARG A 99 -16.94 0.06 -10.29
N CYS A 100 -16.89 0.31 -8.97
CA CYS A 100 -17.36 1.52 -8.32
C CYS A 100 -16.19 2.49 -8.26
N GLN A 101 -16.33 3.65 -8.88
CA GLN A 101 -15.29 4.69 -8.88
C GLN A 101 -14.99 5.25 -7.49
N GLN A 102 -15.87 4.99 -6.51
CA GLN A 102 -15.76 5.45 -5.13
C GLN A 102 -16.42 4.46 -4.16
N TYR A 103 -16.09 4.50 -2.89
CA TYR A 103 -16.82 3.79 -1.85
C TYR A 103 -18.18 4.43 -1.61
N SER A 104 -19.17 3.60 -1.25
CA SER A 104 -20.46 4.09 -0.79
C SER A 104 -20.35 4.72 0.61
N ASP A 105 -21.30 5.57 0.96
CA ASP A 105 -21.37 6.18 2.29
C ASP A 105 -21.41 5.10 3.39
N ASN A 106 -22.13 4.02 3.19
CA ASN A 106 -22.18 2.92 4.15
C ASN A 106 -20.82 2.26 4.38
N GLN A 107 -20.02 2.10 3.34
CA GLN A 107 -18.66 1.55 3.46
C GLN A 107 -17.72 2.48 4.24
N ILE A 108 -17.90 3.78 4.11
CA ILE A 108 -17.15 4.77 4.89
C ILE A 108 -17.65 4.84 6.34
N ILE A 109 -18.97 4.79 6.56
CA ILE A 109 -19.56 4.74 7.89
C ILE A 109 -19.06 3.50 8.66
N GLU A 110 -19.00 2.34 8.03
CA GLU A 110 -18.47 1.12 8.63
C GLU A 110 -17.04 1.31 9.18
N VAL A 111 -16.16 1.96 8.42
CA VAL A 111 -14.79 2.27 8.88
C VAL A 111 -14.80 3.21 10.08
N ARG A 112 -15.69 4.21 10.08
CA ARG A 112 -15.82 5.16 11.21
C ARG A 112 -16.29 4.45 12.47
N GLU A 113 -17.26 3.55 12.34
CA GLU A 113 -17.76 2.74 13.45
C GLU A 113 -16.69 1.83 14.01
N ASP A 114 -15.95 1.12 13.16
CA ASP A 114 -14.83 0.26 13.57
C ASP A 114 -13.81 1.06 14.40
N TRP A 115 -13.47 2.27 13.99
CA TRP A 115 -12.59 3.17 14.75
C TRP A 115 -13.18 3.58 16.08
N CYS A 116 -14.46 3.95 16.12
CA CYS A 116 -15.15 4.32 17.36
C CYS A 116 -15.15 3.17 18.36
N PHE A 117 -15.50 1.96 17.92
CA PHE A 117 -15.48 0.77 18.77
C PHE A 117 -14.06 0.46 19.30
N TYR A 118 -13.05 0.56 18.45
CA TYR A 118 -11.68 0.35 18.86
C TYR A 118 -11.26 1.36 19.95
N LEU A 119 -11.51 2.63 19.75
CA LEU A 119 -11.16 3.69 20.71
C LEU A 119 -11.89 3.49 22.03
N ILE A 120 -13.21 3.22 22.00
CA ILE A 120 -14.00 2.94 23.22
C ILE A 120 -13.40 1.74 23.97
N SER A 121 -13.03 0.68 23.26
CA SER A 121 -12.47 -0.54 23.87
C SER A 121 -11.11 -0.30 24.54
N LYS A 122 -10.38 0.78 24.15
CA LYS A 122 -9.07 1.15 24.72
C LYS A 122 -9.15 2.20 25.81
N CYS A 123 -10.23 2.98 25.86
CA CYS A 123 -10.42 4.04 26.86
C CYS A 123 -11.23 3.60 28.07
N LEU A 124 -11.82 2.42 28.05
CA LEU A 124 -12.55 1.79 29.15
C LEU A 124 -11.76 0.61 29.71
#